data_78fef75bb728076d4f1f353f26ab495e
#
_entry.id   78fef75bb728076d4f1f353f26ab495e
#
_cell.length_a   1.000
_cell.length_b   1.000
_cell.length_c   1.000
_cell.angle_alpha   90.00
_cell.angle_beta   90.00
_cell.angle_gamma   90.00
#
_symmetry.space_group_name_H-M   'P 1'
#
loop_
_entity.id
_entity.type
_entity.pdbx_description
1 polymer ?
#
loop_
_entity_poly.entity_id
_entity_poly.type
_entity_poly.pdbx_seq_one_letter_code
_entity_poly.pdbx_strand_id
1 'polypeptide(L)'
;RIAELQDQEKALSAQYEELEKGIYLCEQFTKAKVRMLTDRINGKFKNVRFRLFLEQVNGGVKDDCEVLVPNEAGSMVPFRDANNAARINAGLEIIETLAYHWGISMPVFIDNAESVTRLAHTAMQTVRLVVSEQDAKLRLELDETKGGAAA
;
A
#
# COMPACT_ATOMS: atom_id res chain seq x y z
N ARG A 1 -34.78 41.76 30.76
CA ARG A 1 -35.08 40.55 29.95
C ARG A 1 -34.44 40.60 28.55
N ILE A 2 -34.52 41.75 27.79
CA ILE A 2 -33.85 41.86 26.48
C ILE A 2 -32.34 41.86 26.62
N ALA A 3 -31.77 42.68 27.51
CA ALA A 3 -30.35 42.73 27.79
C ALA A 3 -29.80 41.38 28.26
N GLU A 4 -30.52 40.68 29.12
CA GLU A 4 -30.16 39.36 29.64
C GLU A 4 -30.13 38.29 28.53
N LEU A 5 -31.08 38.32 27.58
CA LEU A 5 -31.10 37.46 26.41
C LEU A 5 -29.93 37.75 25.45
N GLN A 6 -29.59 39.04 25.27
CA GLN A 6 -28.44 39.45 24.46
C GLN A 6 -27.11 39.01 25.08
N ASP A 7 -26.96 39.01 26.39
CA ASP A 7 -25.76 38.52 27.08
C ASP A 7 -25.65 37.01 26.99
N GLN A 8 -26.78 36.28 27.09
CA GLN A 8 -26.82 34.83 26.88
C GLN A 8 -26.47 34.43 25.44
N GLU A 9 -27.01 35.19 24.44
CA GLU A 9 -26.66 34.96 23.02
C GLU A 9 -25.16 35.11 22.77
N LYS A 10 -24.53 36.18 23.28
CA LYS A 10 -23.09 36.41 23.14
C LYS A 10 -22.26 35.29 23.79
N ALA A 11 -22.67 34.89 25.00
CA ALA A 11 -21.96 33.81 25.72
C ALA A 11 -22.06 32.47 24.97
N LEU A 12 -23.25 32.15 24.42
CA LEU A 12 -23.49 30.96 23.64
C LEU A 12 -22.72 30.96 22.32
N SER A 13 -22.70 32.12 21.62
CA SER A 13 -21.94 32.31 20.39
C SER A 13 -20.45 32.10 20.62
N ALA A 14 -19.90 32.64 21.68
CA ALA A 14 -18.48 32.43 22.03
C ALA A 14 -18.16 30.94 22.33
N GLN A 15 -19.06 30.25 23.04
CA GLN A 15 -18.92 28.82 23.30
C GLN A 15 -18.99 27.97 22.00
N TYR A 16 -19.89 28.35 21.11
CA TYR A 16 -20.05 27.70 19.81
C TYR A 16 -18.78 27.83 18.96
N GLU A 17 -18.22 29.04 18.87
CA GLU A 17 -16.96 29.28 18.13
C GLU A 17 -15.79 28.49 18.72
N GLU A 18 -15.70 28.38 20.04
CA GLU A 18 -14.67 27.59 20.71
C GLU A 18 -14.79 26.10 20.39
N LEU A 19 -16.02 25.56 20.39
CA LEU A 19 -16.31 24.18 20.04
C LEU A 19 -16.02 23.90 18.55
N GLU A 20 -16.43 24.76 17.63
CA GLU A 20 -16.10 24.64 16.20
C GLU A 20 -14.60 24.62 15.96
N LYS A 21 -13.86 25.51 16.64
CA LYS A 21 -12.40 25.51 16.59
C LYS A 21 -11.80 24.19 17.13
N GLY A 22 -12.39 23.67 18.21
CA GLY A 22 -11.98 22.37 18.76
C GLY A 22 -12.19 21.22 17.77
N ILE A 23 -13.35 21.15 17.15
CA ILE A 23 -13.67 20.15 16.12
C ILE A 23 -12.69 20.26 14.94
N TYR A 24 -12.48 21.47 14.43
CA TYR A 24 -11.55 21.72 13.34
C TYR A 24 -10.12 21.22 13.67
N LEU A 25 -9.62 21.51 14.89
CA LEU A 25 -8.29 21.07 15.31
C LEU A 25 -8.21 19.52 15.41
N CYS A 26 -9.25 18.87 15.90
CA CYS A 26 -9.34 17.40 15.94
C CYS A 26 -9.31 16.78 14.55
N GLU A 27 -10.03 17.38 13.60
CA GLU A 27 -10.00 16.95 12.20
C GLU A 27 -8.62 17.11 11.58
N GLN A 28 -7.98 18.26 11.77
CA GLN A 28 -6.61 18.50 11.27
C GLN A 28 -5.60 17.53 11.88
N PHE A 29 -5.71 17.26 13.18
CA PHE A 29 -4.87 16.27 13.86
C PHE A 29 -5.06 14.87 13.27
N THR A 30 -6.31 14.45 13.04
CA THR A 30 -6.62 13.14 12.44
C THR A 30 -6.06 13.03 11.04
N LYS A 31 -6.25 14.06 10.21
CA LYS A 31 -5.67 14.09 8.84
C LYS A 31 -4.15 14.00 8.85
N ALA A 32 -3.50 14.78 9.72
CA ALA A 32 -2.04 14.75 9.85
C ALA A 32 -1.53 13.39 10.28
N LYS A 33 -2.17 12.77 11.28
CA LYS A 33 -1.82 11.42 11.78
C LYS A 33 -1.95 10.36 10.68
N VAL A 34 -3.06 10.37 9.96
CA VAL A 34 -3.33 9.46 8.84
C VAL A 34 -2.28 9.60 7.74
N ARG A 35 -1.98 10.84 7.35
CA ARG A 35 -0.96 11.12 6.34
C ARG A 35 0.42 10.61 6.76
N MET A 36 0.84 10.93 7.99
CA MET A 36 2.13 10.46 8.51
C MET A 36 2.23 8.92 8.54
N LEU A 37 1.14 8.23 8.89
CA LEU A 37 1.09 6.77 8.89
C LEU A 37 1.24 6.22 7.46
N THR A 38 0.48 6.76 6.52
CA THR A 38 0.52 6.37 5.10
C THR A 38 1.91 6.60 4.51
N ASP A 39 2.53 7.75 4.79
CA ASP A 39 3.87 8.08 4.30
C ASP A 39 4.93 7.14 4.87
N ARG A 40 4.83 6.78 6.17
CA ARG A 40 5.77 5.82 6.81
C ARG A 40 5.64 4.42 6.23
N ILE A 41 4.44 3.96 5.93
CA ILE A 41 4.21 2.66 5.31
C ILE A 41 4.73 2.68 3.88
N ASN A 42 4.32 3.67 3.09
CA ASN A 42 4.72 3.80 1.68
C ASN A 42 6.22 4.03 1.51
N GLY A 43 6.89 4.64 2.48
CA GLY A 43 8.34 4.82 2.48
C GLY A 43 9.14 3.52 2.57
N LYS A 44 8.50 2.39 2.91
CA LYS A 44 9.13 1.07 2.95
C LYS A 44 9.09 0.35 1.59
N PHE A 45 8.28 0.81 0.67
CA PHE A 45 8.08 0.20 -0.66
C PHE A 45 8.69 1.08 -1.76
N LYS A 46 9.21 0.46 -2.80
CA LYS A 46 9.82 1.16 -3.95
C LYS A 46 8.75 1.55 -4.98
N ASN A 47 8.02 0.56 -5.46
CA ASN A 47 7.05 0.71 -6.56
C ASN A 47 5.60 0.65 -6.06
N VAL A 48 5.31 -0.20 -5.08
CA VAL A 48 3.97 -0.35 -4.52
C VAL A 48 3.61 0.83 -3.63
N ARG A 49 2.36 1.26 -3.68
CA ARG A 49 1.80 2.27 -2.78
C ARG A 49 0.49 1.77 -2.19
N PHE A 50 0.29 2.08 -0.92
CA PHE A 50 -0.94 1.80 -0.21
C PHE A 50 -1.72 3.09 -0.02
N ARG A 51 -2.98 3.09 -0.43
CA ARG A 51 -3.94 4.09 -0.04
C ARG A 51 -4.76 3.56 1.11
N LEU A 52 -4.48 4.05 2.31
CA LEU A 52 -5.09 3.53 3.54
C LEU A 52 -6.35 4.30 3.94
N PHE A 53 -6.55 5.47 3.35
CA PHE A 53 -7.65 6.37 3.69
C PHE A 53 -8.13 7.14 2.47
N LEU A 54 -9.42 7.43 2.45
CA LEU A 54 -10.07 8.30 1.47
C LEU A 54 -10.57 9.56 2.18
N GLU A 55 -10.18 10.73 1.67
CA GLU A 55 -10.81 11.99 2.06
C GLU A 55 -12.17 12.11 1.39
N GLN A 56 -13.20 12.35 2.19
CA GLN A 56 -14.55 12.56 1.71
C GLN A 56 -14.77 14.05 1.37
N VAL A 57 -15.74 14.33 0.52
CA VAL A 57 -16.09 15.70 0.09
C VAL A 57 -16.45 16.62 1.28
N ASN A 58 -17.00 16.03 2.35
CA ASN A 58 -17.32 16.74 3.60
C ASN A 58 -16.10 16.96 4.52
N GLY A 59 -14.89 16.61 4.07
CA GLY A 59 -13.66 16.74 4.84
C GLY A 59 -13.40 15.61 5.82
N GLY A 60 -14.32 14.64 5.96
CA GLY A 60 -14.11 13.43 6.76
C GLY A 60 -13.08 12.49 6.15
N VAL A 61 -12.52 11.63 6.99
CA VAL A 61 -11.58 10.58 6.57
C VAL A 61 -12.26 9.23 6.76
N LYS A 62 -12.31 8.43 5.70
CA LYS A 62 -12.83 7.06 5.74
C LYS A 62 -11.68 6.08 5.57
N ASP A 63 -11.69 5.00 6.34
CA ASP A 63 -10.76 3.88 6.17
C ASP A 63 -10.93 3.28 4.77
N ASP A 64 -9.80 3.10 4.10
CA ASP A 64 -9.69 2.42 2.81
C ASP A 64 -8.40 1.59 2.85
N CYS A 65 -8.32 0.56 2.02
CA CYS A 65 -7.09 -0.19 1.86
C CYS A 65 -7.00 -0.65 0.42
N GLU A 66 -6.43 0.20 -0.41
CA GLU A 66 -6.19 -0.12 -1.80
C GLU A 66 -4.70 -0.13 -2.10
N VAL A 67 -4.27 -1.20 -2.78
CA VAL A 67 -2.90 -1.33 -3.27
C VAL A 67 -2.84 -0.72 -4.66
N LEU A 68 -1.92 0.21 -4.85
CA LEU A 68 -1.65 0.86 -6.13
C LEU A 68 -0.29 0.37 -6.67
N VAL A 69 -0.25 0.07 -7.94
CA VAL A 69 0.95 -0.42 -8.64
C VAL A 69 1.21 0.40 -9.90
N PRO A 70 2.47 0.59 -10.31
CA PRO A 70 2.76 1.32 -11.53
C PRO A 70 2.37 0.50 -12.77
N ASN A 71 1.73 1.13 -13.74
CA ASN A 71 1.54 0.59 -15.07
C ASN A 71 2.77 0.88 -15.96
N GLU A 72 2.74 0.41 -17.20
CA GLU A 72 3.83 0.62 -18.19
C GLU A 72 4.13 2.11 -18.47
N ALA A 73 3.13 2.96 -18.33
CA ALA A 73 3.27 4.41 -18.49
C ALA A 73 3.77 5.11 -17.21
N GLY A 74 4.03 4.35 -16.12
CA GLY A 74 4.46 4.89 -14.82
C GLY A 74 3.33 5.47 -13.97
N SER A 75 2.07 5.41 -14.43
CA SER A 75 0.91 5.84 -13.65
C SER A 75 0.52 4.78 -12.63
N MET A 76 0.12 5.22 -11.44
CA MET A 76 -0.35 4.32 -10.39
C MET A 76 -1.80 3.90 -10.67
N VAL A 77 -2.04 2.60 -10.74
CA VAL A 77 -3.36 2.00 -10.96
C VAL A 77 -3.71 1.04 -9.83
N PRO A 78 -4.99 0.84 -9.52
CA PRO A 78 -5.41 -0.17 -8.55
C PRO A 78 -4.88 -1.56 -8.93
N PHE A 79 -4.45 -2.33 -7.94
CA PHE A 79 -3.93 -3.68 -8.14
C PHE A 79 -4.89 -4.59 -8.93
N ARG A 80 -6.19 -4.44 -8.71
CA ARG A 80 -7.24 -5.19 -9.42
C ARG A 80 -7.26 -4.90 -10.93
N ASP A 81 -6.88 -3.69 -11.33
CA ASP A 81 -6.94 -3.21 -12.72
C ASP A 81 -5.57 -3.34 -13.42
N ALA A 82 -4.55 -3.78 -12.68
CA ALA A 82 -3.20 -3.97 -13.19
C ALA A 82 -3.08 -5.25 -14.03
N ASN A 83 -2.14 -5.25 -14.98
CA ASN A 83 -1.78 -6.45 -15.74
C ASN A 83 -1.12 -7.51 -14.84
N ASN A 84 -1.05 -8.76 -15.32
CA ASN A 84 -0.54 -9.88 -14.55
C ASN A 84 0.91 -9.68 -14.09
N ALA A 85 1.76 -9.15 -14.95
CA ALA A 85 3.18 -8.90 -14.64
C ALA A 85 3.33 -7.87 -13.49
N ALA A 86 2.55 -6.78 -13.52
CA ALA A 86 2.54 -5.79 -12.44
C ALA A 86 2.04 -6.38 -11.12
N ARG A 87 1.01 -7.22 -11.16
CA ARG A 87 0.49 -7.90 -9.95
C ARG A 87 1.52 -8.84 -9.33
N ILE A 88 2.16 -9.68 -10.13
CA ILE A 88 3.18 -10.63 -9.65
C ILE A 88 4.37 -9.87 -9.05
N ASN A 89 4.88 -8.85 -9.76
CA ASN A 89 6.00 -8.05 -9.28
C ASN A 89 5.66 -7.25 -8.01
N ALA A 90 4.46 -6.70 -7.92
CA ALA A 90 3.98 -6.05 -6.70
C ALA A 90 3.86 -7.03 -5.52
N GLY A 91 3.34 -8.24 -5.78
CA GLY A 91 3.29 -9.30 -4.78
C GLY A 91 4.67 -9.68 -4.24
N LEU A 92 5.65 -9.82 -5.13
CA LEU A 92 7.04 -10.10 -4.74
C LEU A 92 7.62 -8.98 -3.88
N GLU A 93 7.43 -7.72 -4.27
CA GLU A 93 7.90 -6.56 -3.49
C GLU A 93 7.27 -6.52 -2.10
N ILE A 94 5.97 -6.80 -1.99
CA ILE A 94 5.27 -6.83 -0.70
C ILE A 94 5.83 -7.95 0.18
N ILE A 95 5.96 -9.16 -0.35
CA ILE A 95 6.49 -10.32 0.39
C ILE A 95 7.93 -10.02 0.86
N GLU A 96 8.79 -9.51 -0.01
CA GLU A 96 10.18 -9.19 0.33
C GLU A 96 10.27 -8.11 1.41
N THR A 97 9.48 -7.04 1.28
CA THR A 97 9.47 -5.95 2.26
C THR A 97 9.00 -6.43 3.64
N LEU A 98 7.96 -7.26 3.67
CA LEU A 98 7.46 -7.85 4.92
C LEU A 98 8.44 -8.87 5.51
N ALA A 99 9.02 -9.74 4.69
CA ALA A 99 10.02 -10.70 5.11
C ALA A 99 11.24 -10.00 5.74
N TYR A 100 11.73 -8.93 5.11
CA TYR A 100 12.80 -8.11 5.65
C TYR A 100 12.41 -7.45 6.98
N HIS A 101 11.19 -6.95 7.09
CA HIS A 101 10.69 -6.28 8.30
C HIS A 101 10.64 -7.22 9.51
N TRP A 102 10.27 -8.47 9.31
CA TRP A 102 10.18 -9.47 10.38
C TRP A 102 11.43 -10.37 10.49
N GLY A 103 12.43 -10.19 9.65
CA GLY A 103 13.63 -11.01 9.66
C GLY A 103 13.36 -12.48 9.30
N ILE A 104 12.37 -12.74 8.45
CA ILE A 104 11.94 -14.08 8.02
C ILE A 104 12.41 -14.31 6.59
N SER A 105 12.98 -15.50 6.32
CA SER A 105 13.27 -15.95 4.96
C SER A 105 12.47 -17.21 4.66
N MET A 106 11.67 -17.16 3.58
CA MET A 106 10.83 -18.28 3.14
C MET A 106 10.95 -18.45 1.63
N PRO A 107 10.81 -19.69 1.09
CA PRO A 107 10.71 -19.88 -0.33
C PRO A 107 9.40 -19.26 -0.86
N VAL A 108 9.49 -18.59 -2.01
CA VAL A 108 8.34 -17.97 -2.70
C VAL A 108 8.02 -18.77 -3.94
N PHE A 109 6.79 -19.24 -4.04
CA PHE A 109 6.26 -19.91 -5.21
C PHE A 109 5.56 -18.91 -6.11
N ILE A 110 5.95 -18.86 -7.37
CA ILE A 110 5.39 -17.96 -8.37
C ILE A 110 4.66 -18.82 -9.39
N ASP A 111 3.34 -18.77 -9.34
CA ASP A 111 2.48 -19.44 -10.31
C ASP A 111 2.38 -18.62 -11.60
N ASN A 112 2.21 -19.32 -12.75
CA ASN A 112 2.09 -18.69 -14.06
C ASN A 112 3.29 -17.77 -14.39
N ALA A 113 4.49 -18.20 -14.00
CA ALA A 113 5.71 -17.38 -14.14
C ALA A 113 6.09 -17.11 -15.60
N GLU A 114 5.64 -17.94 -16.56
CA GLU A 114 5.83 -17.76 -18.00
C GLU A 114 5.13 -16.53 -18.55
N SER A 115 4.09 -16.05 -17.87
CA SER A 115 3.35 -14.84 -18.29
C SER A 115 4.11 -13.54 -18.00
N VAL A 116 5.23 -13.60 -17.29
CA VAL A 116 6.01 -12.42 -16.88
C VAL A 116 7.39 -12.43 -17.49
N THR A 117 7.63 -11.53 -18.44
CA THR A 117 8.93 -11.41 -19.13
C THR A 117 10.05 -10.96 -18.18
N ARG A 118 9.76 -10.11 -17.21
CA ARG A 118 10.72 -9.56 -16.24
C ARG A 118 10.17 -9.65 -14.83
N LEU A 119 10.61 -10.65 -14.10
CA LEU A 119 10.33 -10.76 -12.67
C LEU A 119 11.23 -9.81 -11.87
N ALA A 120 10.66 -9.18 -10.85
CA ALA A 120 11.40 -8.40 -9.89
C ALA A 120 12.44 -9.30 -9.18
N HIS A 121 13.64 -8.77 -9.00
CA HIS A 121 14.67 -9.49 -8.27
C HIS A 121 14.31 -9.53 -6.78
N THR A 122 14.41 -10.70 -6.18
CA THR A 122 14.26 -10.91 -4.74
C THR A 122 15.47 -11.67 -4.20
N ALA A 123 15.83 -11.37 -2.95
CA ALA A 123 16.88 -12.11 -2.23
C ALA A 123 16.40 -13.48 -1.70
N MET A 124 15.09 -13.75 -1.77
CA MET A 124 14.49 -15.00 -1.30
C MET A 124 14.62 -16.10 -2.35
N GLN A 125 14.63 -17.34 -1.90
CA GLN A 125 14.52 -18.49 -2.79
C GLN A 125 13.17 -18.44 -3.54
N THR A 126 13.22 -18.49 -4.88
CA THR A 126 12.02 -18.50 -5.71
C THR A 126 11.87 -19.81 -6.46
N VAL A 127 10.67 -20.36 -6.44
CA VAL A 127 10.25 -21.52 -7.22
C VAL A 127 9.22 -21.03 -8.25
N ARG A 128 9.60 -21.05 -9.52
CA ARG A 128 8.74 -20.64 -10.63
C ARG A 128 7.99 -21.85 -11.17
N LEU A 129 6.68 -21.78 -11.18
CA LEU A 129 5.82 -22.77 -11.82
C LEU A 129 5.51 -22.28 -13.23
N VAL A 130 5.92 -23.11 -14.19
CA VAL A 130 5.82 -22.79 -15.64
C VAL A 130 5.08 -23.92 -16.32
N VAL A 131 4.10 -23.59 -17.14
CA VAL A 131 3.39 -24.57 -17.95
C VAL A 131 4.27 -24.95 -19.16
N SER A 132 4.52 -26.25 -19.34
CA SER A 132 5.22 -26.80 -20.51
C SER A 132 4.33 -27.83 -21.21
N GLU A 133 3.91 -27.54 -22.42
CA GLU A 133 3.10 -28.48 -23.23
C GLU A 133 3.89 -29.69 -23.71
N GLN A 134 5.22 -29.59 -23.73
CA GLN A 134 6.10 -30.64 -24.23
C GLN A 134 6.47 -31.68 -23.15
N ASP A 135 6.30 -31.35 -21.88
CA ASP A 135 6.69 -32.17 -20.76
C ASP A 135 5.48 -32.97 -20.21
N ALA A 136 5.46 -34.28 -20.40
CA ALA A 136 4.42 -35.15 -19.83
C ALA A 136 4.60 -35.38 -18.32
N LYS A 137 5.73 -34.98 -17.73
CA LYS A 137 6.05 -35.17 -16.31
C LYS A 137 6.66 -33.90 -15.73
N LEU A 138 6.47 -33.71 -14.43
CA LEU A 138 7.11 -32.63 -13.70
C LEU A 138 8.64 -32.70 -13.86
N ARG A 139 9.24 -31.60 -14.28
CA ARG A 139 10.68 -31.41 -14.42
C ARG A 139 11.13 -30.24 -13.55
N LEU A 140 12.26 -30.41 -12.85
CA LEU A 140 12.90 -29.34 -12.11
C LEU A 140 14.13 -28.86 -12.89
N GLU A 141 14.19 -27.56 -13.15
CA GLU A 141 15.35 -26.88 -13.68
C GLU A 141 15.92 -25.91 -12.65
N LEU A 142 17.24 -25.95 -12.47
CA LEU A 142 17.93 -24.99 -11.62
C LEU A 142 18.37 -23.80 -12.50
N ASP A 143 18.03 -22.59 -12.07
CA ASP A 143 18.47 -21.36 -12.72
C ASP A 143 19.92 -21.05 -12.27
N GLU A 144 20.89 -21.57 -12.99
CA GLU A 144 22.33 -21.44 -12.66
C GLU A 144 22.86 -19.99 -12.81
N THR A 145 22.06 -19.08 -13.35
CA THR A 145 22.52 -17.72 -13.69
C THR A 145 22.65 -16.77 -12.50
N LYS A 146 22.34 -17.20 -11.27
CA LYS A 146 22.39 -16.33 -10.07
C LYS A 146 23.12 -16.91 -8.86
N GLY A 147 23.92 -17.94 -9.06
CA GLY A 147 24.75 -18.58 -8.01
C GLY A 147 26.14 -17.96 -7.87
N GLY A 148 26.29 -16.66 -8.01
CA GLY A 148 27.60 -16.00 -7.91
C GLY A 148 27.58 -14.79 -6.98
N ALA A 149 27.71 -15.01 -5.69
CA ALA A 149 28.43 -14.19 -4.69
C ALA A 149 27.89 -14.45 -3.28
N ALA A 150 28.36 -15.53 -2.69
CA ALA A 150 28.42 -15.65 -1.24
C ALA A 150 29.80 -16.26 -0.94
N ALA A 151 30.77 -15.39 -0.75
CA ALA A 151 32.03 -15.66 -0.07
C ALA A 151 32.35 -14.43 0.79
#